data_2019144d10b977941545933b6ee4b13c
#
_entry.id   2019144d10b977941545933b6ee4b13c
#
_cell.length_a   1.000
_cell.length_b   1.000
_cell.length_c   1.000
_cell.angle_alpha   90.00
_cell.angle_beta   90.00
_cell.angle_gamma   90.00
#
_symmetry.space_group_name_H-M   'P 1'
#
loop_
_entity.id
_entity.type
_entity.pdbx_description
1 polymer ?
#
loop_
_entity_poly.entity_id
_entity_poly.type
_entity_poly.pdbx_seq_one_letter_code
_entity_poly.pdbx_strand_id
1 'polypeptide(L)'
;MGDTQKYYFPTGGLPGQKEVMTQRAVFTEAYAVIPKGTMRDIVTSFLPHWDKTRAWVLARPLSGFAETFSQYIMEVSPGGGSRQPDADVRAQSVLFVTQGAGVLHLDGQAHALRAGSYTYIPSGLQWQLEAPEECLRFHWIRKLYVPVEGIARPEAFVTHEADHELHLMPDTDGAWGTTRFVEPDDLRHDMHVNIVTFQPGGVIPFEETHVMEHGLYVLEGKAVYKLNQDWVEVEAGDFMWLRAFCPQACYAGGPGPFRYLLYKDVNRHMPLGL
;
A
#
# COMPACT_ATOMS: atom_id res chain seq x y z
N MET A 1 8.10 24.80 14.62
CA MET A 1 8.96 23.72 14.10
C MET A 1 8.09 23.00 13.10
N GLY A 2 8.41 23.09 11.80
CA GLY A 2 7.58 22.46 10.79
C GLY A 2 7.62 20.95 10.96
N ASP A 3 6.42 20.38 10.90
CA ASP A 3 6.20 18.94 10.89
C ASP A 3 6.94 18.38 9.66
N THR A 4 8.07 17.74 9.88
CA THR A 4 8.84 17.14 8.79
C THR A 4 8.01 15.97 8.29
N GLN A 5 7.45 16.12 7.10
CA GLN A 5 6.67 15.09 6.44
C GLN A 5 7.47 13.78 6.41
N LYS A 6 7.01 12.79 7.18
CA LYS A 6 7.68 11.50 7.35
C LYS A 6 7.64 10.65 6.07
N TYR A 7 6.58 10.79 5.28
CA TYR A 7 6.37 10.02 4.07
C TYR A 7 6.35 10.91 2.84
N TYR A 8 6.91 10.40 1.75
CA TYR A 8 6.73 11.06 0.46
C TYR A 8 5.26 10.99 0.02
N PHE A 9 4.77 12.12 -0.44
CA PHE A 9 3.46 12.22 -1.06
C PHE A 9 3.54 13.16 -2.27
N PRO A 10 2.94 12.81 -3.42
CA PRO A 10 2.89 13.71 -4.55
C PRO A 10 2.06 14.94 -4.16
N THR A 11 2.68 16.09 -4.18
CA THR A 11 1.99 17.36 -3.89
C THR A 11 0.86 17.58 -4.89
N GLY A 12 -0.32 17.89 -4.37
CA GLY A 12 -1.54 17.99 -5.16
C GLY A 12 -1.47 19.02 -6.27
N GLY A 13 -1.43 18.59 -7.48
CA GLY A 13 -1.42 19.37 -8.70
C GLY A 13 -0.96 18.47 -9.83
N LEU A 14 -1.50 18.71 -11.03
CA LEU A 14 -0.94 18.10 -12.22
C LEU A 14 0.45 18.71 -12.45
N PRO A 15 1.48 17.89 -12.70
CA PRO A 15 2.78 18.42 -13.11
C PRO A 15 2.64 19.10 -14.49
N GLY A 16 3.55 19.99 -14.80
CA GLY A 16 3.68 20.50 -16.16
C GLY A 16 3.99 19.36 -17.12
N GLN A 17 3.55 19.45 -18.38
CA GLN A 17 3.76 18.37 -19.37
C GLN A 17 5.23 17.95 -19.52
N LYS A 18 6.17 18.84 -19.24
CA LYS A 18 7.61 18.54 -19.28
C LYS A 18 8.08 17.64 -18.12
N GLU A 19 7.30 17.54 -17.05
CA GLU A 19 7.63 16.76 -15.86
C GLU A 19 6.99 15.36 -15.89
N VAL A 20 6.13 15.10 -16.87
CA VAL A 20 5.37 13.84 -16.99
C VAL A 20 6.27 12.70 -17.48
N MET A 21 7.24 13.03 -18.33
CA MET A 21 8.09 12.02 -18.96
C MET A 21 9.13 11.50 -17.98
N THR A 22 9.13 10.20 -17.77
CA THR A 22 10.15 9.50 -17.00
C THR A 22 10.63 8.26 -17.72
N GLN A 23 11.95 8.10 -17.78
CA GLN A 23 12.58 6.91 -18.37
C GLN A 23 12.60 5.71 -17.43
N ARG A 24 12.25 5.91 -16.14
CA ARG A 24 12.20 4.84 -15.14
C ARG A 24 10.89 4.06 -15.12
N ALA A 25 9.86 4.52 -15.86
CA ALA A 25 8.60 3.79 -15.97
C ALA A 25 8.80 2.51 -16.78
N VAL A 26 8.42 1.38 -16.20
CA VAL A 26 8.56 0.06 -16.81
C VAL A 26 7.26 -0.71 -16.66
N PHE A 27 6.82 -1.36 -17.75
CA PHE A 27 5.69 -2.28 -17.75
C PHE A 27 6.08 -3.54 -18.51
N THR A 28 6.10 -4.66 -17.82
CA THR A 28 6.39 -5.98 -18.36
C THR A 28 5.30 -6.97 -17.93
N GLU A 29 5.38 -8.20 -18.39
CA GLU A 29 4.48 -9.28 -17.94
C GLU A 29 4.78 -9.74 -16.51
N ALA A 30 5.99 -9.48 -15.99
CA ALA A 30 6.44 -9.95 -14.68
C ALA A 30 6.36 -8.86 -13.60
N TYR A 31 6.53 -7.60 -13.96
CA TYR A 31 6.53 -6.49 -13.03
C TYR A 31 6.22 -5.16 -13.71
N ALA A 32 5.84 -4.17 -12.91
CA ALA A 32 5.77 -2.78 -13.33
C ALA A 32 6.45 -1.86 -12.32
N VAL A 33 7.03 -0.76 -12.80
CA VAL A 33 7.52 0.35 -11.99
C VAL A 33 6.82 1.62 -12.45
N ILE A 34 6.12 2.27 -11.54
CA ILE A 34 5.45 3.56 -11.76
C ILE A 34 6.16 4.61 -10.90
N PRO A 35 7.11 5.37 -11.46
CA PRO A 35 7.83 6.39 -10.70
C PRO A 35 6.94 7.54 -10.27
N LYS A 36 7.29 8.18 -9.19
CA LYS A 36 6.57 9.35 -8.62
C LYS A 36 6.26 10.45 -9.65
N GLY A 37 7.12 10.64 -10.63
CA GLY A 37 6.90 11.61 -11.72
C GLY A 37 5.73 11.23 -12.62
N THR A 38 5.56 9.95 -12.92
CA THR A 38 4.44 9.42 -13.70
C THR A 38 3.13 9.52 -12.91
N MET A 39 3.15 9.20 -11.63
CA MET A 39 1.95 9.22 -10.78
C MET A 39 1.34 10.62 -10.60
N ARG A 40 2.12 11.68 -10.71
CA ARG A 40 1.62 13.05 -10.62
C ARG A 40 0.60 13.38 -11.70
N ASP A 41 0.67 12.71 -12.82
CA ASP A 41 -0.20 12.95 -13.97
C ASP A 41 -1.47 12.12 -13.98
N ILE A 42 -1.55 11.11 -13.15
CA ILE A 42 -2.70 10.22 -13.08
C ILE A 42 -3.72 10.82 -12.12
N VAL A 43 -4.42 11.84 -12.57
CA VAL A 43 -5.64 12.29 -11.91
C VAL A 43 -6.78 11.59 -12.55
N THR A 44 -7.21 10.52 -11.93
CA THR A 44 -8.40 9.92 -12.47
C THR A 44 -9.28 9.45 -11.38
N SER A 45 -10.38 9.54 -11.40
CA SER A 45 -11.43 8.74 -10.87
C SER A 45 -12.54 9.62 -10.42
N PHE A 46 -13.57 9.49 -11.14
CA PHE A 46 -14.87 9.72 -10.61
C PHE A 46 -15.08 8.75 -9.43
N LEU A 47 -15.06 9.32 -8.22
CA LEU A 47 -15.40 8.63 -6.99
C LEU A 47 -16.77 9.14 -6.52
N PRO A 48 -17.86 8.51 -6.92
CA PRO A 48 -19.20 9.09 -6.84
C PRO A 48 -19.69 9.39 -5.42
N HIS A 49 -19.06 8.80 -4.42
CA HIS A 49 -19.45 8.97 -3.02
C HIS A 49 -18.40 9.72 -2.19
N TRP A 50 -17.44 10.35 -2.86
CA TRP A 50 -16.37 11.07 -2.20
C TRP A 50 -16.44 12.57 -2.50
N ASP A 51 -16.60 13.37 -1.47
CA ASP A 51 -16.62 14.83 -1.55
C ASP A 51 -15.22 15.42 -1.36
N LYS A 52 -14.87 16.46 -2.13
CA LYS A 52 -13.58 17.19 -2.06
C LYS A 52 -12.37 16.27 -2.00
N THR A 53 -12.41 15.17 -2.77
CA THR A 53 -11.40 14.12 -2.73
C THR A 53 -10.77 13.92 -4.09
N ARG A 54 -9.46 13.68 -4.10
CA ARG A 54 -8.69 13.27 -5.27
C ARG A 54 -8.13 11.89 -5.05
N ALA A 55 -7.99 11.12 -6.11
CA ALA A 55 -7.39 9.79 -6.06
C ALA A 55 -6.40 9.60 -7.22
N TRP A 56 -5.28 8.98 -6.92
CA TRP A 56 -4.34 8.47 -7.90
C TRP A 56 -4.42 6.95 -7.89
N VAL A 57 -4.79 6.36 -9.00
CA VAL A 57 -4.88 4.91 -9.16
C VAL A 57 -3.48 4.37 -9.44
N LEU A 58 -2.94 3.58 -8.52
CA LEU A 58 -1.64 2.92 -8.67
C LEU A 58 -1.80 1.53 -9.29
N ALA A 59 -2.82 0.80 -8.84
CA ALA A 59 -3.16 -0.53 -9.30
C ALA A 59 -4.67 -0.74 -9.28
N ARG A 60 -5.17 -1.56 -10.19
CA ARG A 60 -6.54 -2.03 -10.22
C ARG A 60 -6.61 -3.40 -10.87
N PRO A 61 -7.61 -4.24 -10.53
CA PRO A 61 -7.77 -5.54 -11.18
C PRO A 61 -7.85 -5.40 -12.69
N LEU A 62 -6.86 -5.96 -13.36
CA LEU A 62 -6.73 -5.95 -14.81
C LEU A 62 -5.88 -7.16 -15.23
N SER A 63 -6.34 -7.94 -16.20
CA SER A 63 -5.59 -9.09 -16.68
C SER A 63 -4.17 -8.69 -17.10
N GLY A 64 -3.20 -9.39 -16.53
CA GLY A 64 -1.78 -9.11 -16.72
C GLY A 64 -1.21 -7.96 -15.91
N PHE A 65 -1.98 -7.36 -14.99
CA PHE A 65 -1.51 -6.33 -14.08
C PHE A 65 -2.46 -6.16 -12.88
N ALA A 66 -1.94 -6.38 -11.66
CA ALA A 66 -2.67 -6.20 -10.40
C ALA A 66 -4.03 -6.94 -10.36
N GLU A 67 -4.00 -8.24 -10.56
CA GLU A 67 -5.23 -9.04 -10.73
C GLU A 67 -6.03 -9.19 -9.45
N THR A 68 -5.36 -9.17 -8.28
CA THR A 68 -6.01 -9.49 -6.99
C THR A 68 -6.46 -8.27 -6.21
N PHE A 69 -5.95 -7.07 -6.50
CA PHE A 69 -6.16 -5.88 -5.66
C PHE A 69 -6.28 -4.58 -6.44
N SER A 70 -6.73 -3.54 -5.75
CA SER A 70 -6.57 -2.15 -6.18
C SER A 70 -5.88 -1.34 -5.09
N GLN A 71 -5.04 -0.38 -5.51
CA GLN A 71 -4.36 0.55 -4.61
C GLN A 71 -4.46 1.97 -5.15
N TYR A 72 -4.87 2.87 -4.25
CA TYR A 72 -5.02 4.30 -4.53
C TYR A 72 -4.21 5.11 -3.53
N ILE A 73 -3.69 6.24 -3.98
CA ILE A 73 -3.36 7.35 -3.08
C ILE A 73 -4.59 8.25 -3.03
N MET A 74 -5.10 8.47 -1.84
CA MET A 74 -6.26 9.33 -1.59
C MET A 74 -5.82 10.64 -0.94
N GLU A 75 -6.37 11.74 -1.41
CA GLU A 75 -6.22 13.07 -0.81
C GLU A 75 -7.60 13.65 -0.57
N VAL A 76 -7.97 13.80 0.69
CA VAL A 76 -9.23 14.38 1.13
C VAL A 76 -8.96 15.78 1.65
N SER A 77 -9.50 16.79 0.98
CA SER A 77 -9.37 18.18 1.39
C SER A 77 -10.22 18.49 2.64
N PRO A 78 -9.93 19.56 3.38
CA PRO A 78 -10.72 19.96 4.55
C PRO A 78 -12.20 20.04 4.28
N GLY A 79 -13.00 19.43 5.15
CA GLY A 79 -14.45 19.28 5.02
C GLY A 79 -14.89 18.32 3.93
N GLY A 80 -13.97 17.49 3.43
CA GLY A 80 -14.26 16.40 2.49
C GLY A 80 -14.38 15.05 3.18
N GLY A 81 -14.62 14.02 2.39
CA GLY A 81 -14.74 12.64 2.86
C GLY A 81 -15.79 11.84 2.13
N SER A 82 -16.22 10.75 2.73
CA SER A 82 -17.28 9.90 2.20
C SER A 82 -18.10 9.23 3.30
N ARG A 83 -19.41 9.20 3.10
CA ARG A 83 -20.32 8.44 3.97
C ARG A 83 -20.56 7.01 3.49
N GLN A 84 -20.13 6.70 2.27
CA GLN A 84 -20.22 5.39 1.66
C GLN A 84 -18.98 5.18 0.76
N PRO A 85 -17.79 5.02 1.37
CA PRO A 85 -16.54 5.01 0.63
C PRO A 85 -16.43 3.89 -0.39
N ASP A 86 -16.92 2.70 -0.07
CA ASP A 86 -16.90 1.54 -0.94
C ASP A 86 -18.30 1.10 -1.32
N ALA A 87 -18.54 0.99 -2.62
CA ALA A 87 -19.81 0.50 -3.15
C ALA A 87 -19.87 -1.04 -3.23
N ASP A 88 -18.73 -1.73 -3.21
CA ASP A 88 -18.67 -3.18 -3.26
C ASP A 88 -18.51 -3.76 -1.85
N VAL A 89 -19.62 -4.24 -1.29
CA VAL A 89 -19.67 -4.84 0.04
C VAL A 89 -18.81 -6.11 0.19
N ARG A 90 -18.37 -6.70 -0.92
CA ARG A 90 -17.48 -7.88 -0.90
C ARG A 90 -16.03 -7.49 -0.69
N ALA A 91 -15.69 -6.23 -0.91
CA ALA A 91 -14.35 -5.74 -0.73
C ALA A 91 -14.01 -5.59 0.74
N GLN A 92 -12.81 -5.99 1.09
CA GLN A 92 -12.12 -5.60 2.31
C GLN A 92 -11.14 -4.48 1.99
N SER A 93 -10.77 -3.70 2.98
CA SER A 93 -9.93 -2.52 2.78
C SER A 93 -8.84 -2.41 3.84
N VAL A 94 -7.68 -1.89 3.43
CA VAL A 94 -6.68 -1.33 4.33
C VAL A 94 -6.52 0.14 4.03
N LEU A 95 -6.52 0.96 5.07
CA LEU A 95 -6.15 2.37 5.02
C LEU A 95 -4.81 2.55 5.74
N PHE A 96 -3.85 3.19 5.09
CA PHE A 96 -2.59 3.59 5.72
C PHE A 96 -2.37 5.08 5.51
N VAL A 97 -2.41 5.85 6.61
CA VAL A 97 -2.31 7.31 6.57
C VAL A 97 -0.86 7.75 6.44
N THR A 98 -0.57 8.57 5.44
CA THR A 98 0.78 9.09 5.20
C THR A 98 0.94 10.56 5.62
N GLN A 99 -0.16 11.32 5.67
CA GLN A 99 -0.12 12.74 6.07
C GLN A 99 -1.47 13.22 6.58
N GLY A 100 -1.44 14.21 7.48
CA GLY A 100 -2.61 14.89 7.99
C GLY A 100 -3.40 14.08 8.99
N ALA A 101 -4.63 14.51 9.25
CA ALA A 101 -5.53 13.88 10.19
C ALA A 101 -6.96 13.80 9.64
N GLY A 102 -7.72 12.85 10.17
CA GLY A 102 -9.11 12.62 9.82
C GLY A 102 -9.83 11.81 10.89
N VAL A 103 -11.10 11.56 10.65
CA VAL A 103 -11.95 10.74 11.52
C VAL A 103 -12.55 9.61 10.69
N LEU A 104 -12.33 8.40 11.14
CA LEU A 104 -12.94 7.20 10.60
C LEU A 104 -14.09 6.79 11.53
N HIS A 105 -15.29 6.66 10.97
CA HIS A 105 -16.44 6.06 11.67
C HIS A 105 -16.54 4.60 11.23
N LEU A 106 -16.36 3.70 12.16
CA LEU A 106 -16.31 2.26 11.95
C LEU A 106 -17.06 1.56 13.08
N ASP A 107 -18.02 0.71 12.73
CA ASP A 107 -18.84 -0.03 13.69
C ASP A 107 -19.47 0.85 14.81
N GLY A 108 -19.95 2.03 14.43
CA GLY A 108 -20.57 3.01 15.34
C GLY A 108 -19.58 3.77 16.24
N GLN A 109 -18.27 3.57 16.07
CA GLN A 109 -17.24 4.26 16.81
C GLN A 109 -16.49 5.25 15.92
N ALA A 110 -16.05 6.37 16.47
CA ALA A 110 -15.21 7.35 15.81
C ALA A 110 -13.76 7.13 16.23
N HIS A 111 -12.89 6.97 15.23
CA HIS A 111 -11.45 6.77 15.40
C HIS A 111 -10.69 7.94 14.79
N ALA A 112 -9.86 8.61 15.58
CA ALA A 112 -8.97 9.63 15.08
C ALA A 112 -7.83 9.00 14.30
N LEU A 113 -7.63 9.44 13.06
CA LEU A 113 -6.55 9.02 12.19
C LEU A 113 -5.49 10.10 12.08
N ARG A 114 -4.23 9.68 12.00
CA ARG A 114 -3.05 10.54 11.78
C ARG A 114 -2.00 9.81 10.96
N ALA A 115 -0.95 10.50 10.52
CA ALA A 115 0.16 9.86 9.83
C ALA A 115 0.70 8.66 10.61
N GLY A 116 0.82 7.49 9.97
CA GLY A 116 1.15 6.21 10.59
C GLY A 116 -0.05 5.38 11.07
N SER A 117 -1.27 5.92 11.06
CA SER A 117 -2.46 5.12 11.36
C SER A 117 -2.69 4.07 10.29
N TYR A 118 -3.01 2.87 10.75
CA TYR A 118 -3.37 1.72 9.95
C TYR A 118 -4.76 1.24 10.34
N THR A 119 -5.59 0.94 9.36
CA THR A 119 -6.93 0.39 9.59
C THR A 119 -7.17 -0.80 8.68
N TYR A 120 -7.68 -1.88 9.24
CA TYR A 120 -8.25 -2.99 8.49
C TYR A 120 -9.77 -2.97 8.60
N ILE A 121 -10.45 -3.04 7.46
CA ILE A 121 -11.92 -3.04 7.34
C ILE A 121 -12.33 -4.30 6.60
N PRO A 122 -13.02 -5.26 7.26
CA PRO A 122 -13.47 -6.49 6.63
C PRO A 122 -14.59 -6.24 5.61
N SER A 123 -14.76 -7.18 4.70
CA SER A 123 -15.89 -7.16 3.76
C SER A 123 -17.23 -7.16 4.49
N GLY A 124 -18.16 -6.36 3.97
CA GLY A 124 -19.53 -6.23 4.51
C GLY A 124 -19.68 -5.19 5.61
N LEU A 125 -18.60 -4.67 6.18
CA LEU A 125 -18.67 -3.63 7.21
C LEU A 125 -18.80 -2.25 6.55
N GLN A 126 -19.79 -1.47 7.01
CA GLN A 126 -19.97 -0.09 6.58
C GLN A 126 -19.05 0.83 7.38
N TRP A 127 -18.45 1.79 6.69
CA TRP A 127 -17.57 2.78 7.28
C TRP A 127 -17.75 4.14 6.61
N GLN A 128 -17.31 5.18 7.30
CA GLN A 128 -17.32 6.56 6.81
C GLN A 128 -15.99 7.21 7.15
N LEU A 129 -15.56 8.17 6.35
CA LEU A 129 -14.32 8.90 6.57
C LEU A 129 -14.52 10.37 6.30
N GLU A 130 -13.99 11.20 7.16
CA GLU A 130 -14.00 12.66 7.01
C GLU A 130 -12.65 13.28 7.37
N ALA A 131 -12.33 14.39 6.72
CA ALA A 131 -11.20 15.25 7.01
C ALA A 131 -11.74 16.63 7.44
N PRO A 132 -12.08 16.84 8.73
CA PRO A 132 -12.81 18.03 9.13
C PRO A 132 -12.00 19.33 9.01
N GLU A 133 -10.74 19.33 9.39
CA GLU A 133 -9.94 20.54 9.58
C GLU A 133 -8.74 20.64 8.65
N GLU A 134 -8.07 19.53 8.37
CA GLU A 134 -6.87 19.50 7.55
C GLU A 134 -6.96 18.45 6.43
N CYS A 135 -6.04 18.53 5.49
CA CYS A 135 -5.96 17.57 4.41
C CYS A 135 -5.50 16.20 4.95
N LEU A 136 -6.27 15.16 4.68
CA LEU A 136 -5.93 13.78 4.99
C LEU A 136 -5.42 13.07 3.74
N ARG A 137 -4.27 12.42 3.84
CA ARG A 137 -3.69 11.61 2.76
C ARG A 137 -3.41 10.21 3.23
N PHE A 138 -3.85 9.23 2.44
CA PHE A 138 -3.67 7.82 2.79
C PHE A 138 -3.62 6.93 1.55
N HIS A 139 -3.03 5.75 1.71
CA HIS A 139 -3.20 4.64 0.78
C HIS A 139 -4.47 3.90 1.10
N TRP A 140 -5.28 3.67 0.09
CA TRP A 140 -6.44 2.81 0.16
C TRP A 140 -6.20 1.57 -0.70
N ILE A 141 -6.06 0.41 -0.04
CA ILE A 141 -5.80 -0.88 -0.67
C ILE A 141 -7.04 -1.74 -0.48
N ARG A 142 -7.53 -2.32 -1.58
CA ARG A 142 -8.78 -3.08 -1.60
C ARG A 142 -8.59 -4.42 -2.29
N LYS A 143 -9.25 -5.44 -1.77
CA LYS A 143 -9.30 -6.78 -2.35
C LYS A 143 -10.67 -7.39 -2.10
N LEU A 144 -11.20 -8.16 -3.05
CA LEU A 144 -12.36 -9.01 -2.78
C LEU A 144 -11.97 -10.07 -1.76
N TYR A 145 -12.72 -10.17 -0.67
CA TYR A 145 -12.47 -11.17 0.36
C TYR A 145 -12.93 -12.55 -0.13
N VAL A 146 -12.05 -13.53 -0.03
CA VAL A 146 -12.34 -14.92 -0.35
C VAL A 146 -12.51 -15.70 0.96
N PRO A 147 -13.73 -16.08 1.37
CA PRO A 147 -13.95 -16.83 2.59
C PRO A 147 -13.41 -18.25 2.45
N VAL A 148 -13.01 -18.82 3.59
CA VAL A 148 -12.63 -20.25 3.70
C VAL A 148 -13.61 -20.92 4.64
N GLU A 149 -14.09 -22.10 4.26
CA GLU A 149 -15.02 -22.88 5.08
C GLU A 149 -14.39 -23.23 6.44
N GLY A 150 -15.16 -23.03 7.50
CA GLY A 150 -14.69 -23.29 8.87
C GLY A 150 -13.79 -22.21 9.47
N ILE A 151 -13.43 -21.16 8.72
CA ILE A 151 -12.64 -20.03 9.22
C ILE A 151 -13.52 -18.79 9.35
N ALA A 152 -13.55 -18.20 10.55
CA ALA A 152 -14.29 -16.96 10.78
C ALA A 152 -13.70 -15.81 9.94
N ARG A 153 -14.52 -14.82 9.60
CA ARG A 153 -14.03 -13.58 8.99
C ARG A 153 -13.23 -12.78 10.02
N PRO A 154 -12.20 -12.03 9.60
CA PRO A 154 -11.47 -11.16 10.49
C PRO A 154 -12.33 -10.00 10.97
N GLU A 155 -12.02 -9.48 12.14
CA GLU A 155 -12.66 -8.29 12.71
C GLU A 155 -11.95 -7.02 12.23
N ALA A 156 -12.68 -5.90 12.27
CA ALA A 156 -12.10 -4.59 11.99
C ALA A 156 -11.19 -4.14 13.14
N PHE A 157 -10.12 -3.42 12.81
CA PHE A 157 -9.29 -2.77 13.82
C PHE A 157 -8.63 -1.50 13.28
N VAL A 158 -8.32 -0.61 14.21
CA VAL A 158 -7.54 0.61 13.97
C VAL A 158 -6.33 0.56 14.90
N THR A 159 -5.15 0.79 14.34
CA THR A 159 -3.88 0.79 15.07
C THR A 159 -2.93 1.84 14.48
N HIS A 160 -1.71 1.89 14.98
CA HIS A 160 -0.69 2.80 14.50
C HIS A 160 0.64 2.08 14.32
N GLU A 161 1.41 2.41 13.29
CA GLU A 161 2.69 1.72 13.01
C GLU A 161 3.66 1.75 14.20
N ALA A 162 3.62 2.80 15.03
CA ALA A 162 4.48 2.92 16.20
C ALA A 162 4.11 1.96 17.36
N ASP A 163 2.95 1.35 17.31
CA ASP A 163 2.48 0.38 18.31
C ASP A 163 2.93 -1.06 17.97
N HIS A 164 3.61 -1.23 16.83
CA HIS A 164 4.08 -2.52 16.33
C HIS A 164 5.60 -2.57 16.25
N GLU A 165 6.16 -3.68 16.67
CA GLU A 165 7.59 -3.91 16.61
C GLU A 165 8.06 -4.24 15.19
N LEU A 166 9.31 -3.88 14.88
CA LEU A 166 9.99 -4.32 13.69
C LEU A 166 10.51 -5.76 13.93
N HIS A 167 9.88 -6.72 13.28
CA HIS A 167 10.33 -8.11 13.30
C HIS A 167 11.49 -8.28 12.31
N LEU A 168 12.70 -8.38 12.84
CA LEU A 168 13.90 -8.61 12.03
C LEU A 168 13.85 -9.98 11.37
N MET A 169 14.30 -10.04 10.13
CA MET A 169 14.39 -11.30 9.42
C MET A 169 15.55 -12.14 9.95
N PRO A 170 15.37 -13.45 10.18
CA PRO A 170 16.41 -14.35 10.61
C PRO A 170 17.63 -14.32 9.67
N ASP A 171 18.82 -14.53 10.22
CA ASP A 171 20.08 -14.67 9.48
C ASP A 171 20.45 -13.47 8.59
N THR A 172 19.98 -12.26 8.95
CA THR A 172 20.25 -11.02 8.18
C THR A 172 21.08 -10.00 8.95
N ASP A 173 21.61 -10.34 10.13
CA ASP A 173 22.33 -9.42 11.03
C ASP A 173 21.56 -8.11 11.28
N GLY A 174 20.22 -8.18 11.28
CA GLY A 174 19.36 -7.01 11.45
C GLY A 174 19.28 -6.09 10.24
N ALA A 175 19.74 -6.52 9.07
CA ALA A 175 19.76 -5.72 7.85
C ALA A 175 18.38 -5.28 7.39
N TRP A 176 17.35 -6.06 7.65
CA TRP A 176 15.97 -5.70 7.34
C TRP A 176 14.94 -6.46 8.18
N GLY A 177 13.72 -5.97 8.17
CA GLY A 177 12.61 -6.56 8.90
C GLY A 177 11.27 -6.05 8.42
N THR A 178 10.22 -6.53 9.07
CA THR A 178 8.83 -6.24 8.71
C THR A 178 8.04 -5.77 9.93
N THR A 179 7.40 -4.62 9.84
CA THR A 179 6.33 -4.21 10.77
C THR A 179 5.04 -4.85 10.29
N ARG A 180 4.47 -5.73 11.10
CA ARG A 180 3.27 -6.51 10.78
C ARG A 180 2.10 -5.99 11.57
N PHE A 181 0.95 -5.85 10.91
CA PHE A 181 -0.31 -5.43 11.53
C PHE A 181 -1.27 -6.60 11.73
N VAL A 182 -0.96 -7.73 11.12
CA VAL A 182 -1.69 -9.00 11.19
C VAL A 182 -0.68 -10.12 11.38
N GLU A 183 -0.99 -11.09 12.22
CA GLU A 183 -0.15 -12.27 12.41
C GLU A 183 -0.05 -13.07 11.11
N PRO A 184 1.16 -13.52 10.73
CA PRO A 184 1.37 -14.19 9.43
C PRO A 184 0.60 -15.49 9.25
N ASP A 185 0.28 -16.17 10.35
CA ASP A 185 -0.45 -17.45 10.40
C ASP A 185 -1.95 -17.29 10.68
N ASP A 186 -2.46 -16.08 10.80
CA ASP A 186 -3.89 -15.83 10.95
C ASP A 186 -4.62 -16.04 9.62
N LEU A 187 -5.11 -17.23 9.41
CA LEU A 187 -5.81 -17.64 8.18
C LEU A 187 -7.17 -16.94 7.97
N ARG A 188 -7.64 -16.14 8.91
CA ARG A 188 -8.82 -15.28 8.71
C ARG A 188 -8.57 -14.22 7.63
N HIS A 189 -7.33 -13.72 7.52
CA HIS A 189 -6.93 -12.72 6.54
C HIS A 189 -6.47 -13.37 5.23
N ASP A 190 -6.91 -12.86 4.10
CA ASP A 190 -6.48 -13.29 2.76
C ASP A 190 -5.67 -12.22 2.01
N MET A 191 -5.34 -11.16 2.68
CA MET A 191 -4.32 -10.19 2.29
C MET A 191 -3.57 -9.68 3.51
N HIS A 192 -2.30 -9.35 3.33
CA HIS A 192 -1.52 -8.62 4.31
C HIS A 192 -1.01 -7.32 3.69
N VAL A 193 -1.05 -6.26 4.48
CA VAL A 193 -0.40 -4.99 4.15
C VAL A 193 0.56 -4.67 5.30
N ASN A 194 1.85 -4.70 5.00
CA ASN A 194 2.92 -4.57 5.98
C ASN A 194 3.86 -3.42 5.60
N ILE A 195 4.73 -3.01 6.51
CA ILE A 195 5.85 -2.13 6.18
C ILE A 195 7.14 -2.95 6.25
N VAL A 196 7.88 -2.97 5.15
CA VAL A 196 9.22 -3.55 5.12
C VAL A 196 10.24 -2.43 5.28
N THR A 197 11.23 -2.65 6.14
CA THR A 197 12.25 -1.66 6.47
C THR A 197 13.62 -2.29 6.34
N PHE A 198 14.47 -1.68 5.50
CA PHE A 198 15.88 -2.00 5.36
C PHE A 198 16.72 -0.94 6.05
N GLN A 199 17.75 -1.36 6.76
CA GLN A 199 18.81 -0.48 7.21
C GLN A 199 19.66 0.00 6.02
N PRO A 200 20.37 1.12 6.12
CA PRO A 200 21.32 1.54 5.09
C PRO A 200 22.29 0.41 4.73
N GLY A 201 22.36 0.06 3.44
CA GLY A 201 23.15 -1.06 2.95
C GLY A 201 22.54 -2.45 3.18
N GLY A 202 21.33 -2.53 3.74
CA GLY A 202 20.62 -3.81 3.90
C GLY A 202 20.27 -4.44 2.56
N VAL A 203 20.36 -5.77 2.48
CA VAL A 203 20.18 -6.48 1.22
C VAL A 203 19.38 -7.77 1.41
N ILE A 204 18.67 -8.15 0.37
CA ILE A 204 18.25 -9.52 0.07
C ILE A 204 19.18 -9.98 -1.06
N PRO A 205 20.26 -10.71 -0.76
CA PRO A 205 21.37 -10.92 -1.69
C PRO A 205 21.17 -12.05 -2.70
N PHE A 206 20.01 -12.69 -2.68
CA PHE A 206 19.63 -13.79 -3.57
C PHE A 206 18.28 -13.49 -4.21
N GLU A 207 18.04 -14.10 -5.34
CA GLU A 207 16.73 -14.01 -5.99
C GLU A 207 15.74 -14.91 -5.26
N GLU A 208 14.69 -14.31 -4.74
CA GLU A 208 13.55 -15.01 -4.17
C GLU A 208 12.32 -14.87 -5.07
N THR A 209 11.40 -15.80 -4.97
CA THR A 209 10.09 -15.71 -5.61
C THR A 209 9.00 -15.97 -4.58
N HIS A 210 7.84 -15.36 -4.78
CA HIS A 210 6.67 -15.58 -3.95
C HIS A 210 5.49 -16.02 -4.79
N VAL A 211 4.67 -16.91 -4.25
CA VAL A 211 3.41 -17.32 -4.89
C VAL A 211 2.37 -16.20 -4.92
N MET A 212 2.60 -15.14 -4.14
CA MET A 212 1.72 -13.99 -3.98
C MET A 212 2.04 -12.90 -4.98
N GLU A 213 1.01 -12.19 -5.41
CA GLU A 213 1.12 -10.90 -6.08
C GLU A 213 1.51 -9.82 -5.07
N HIS A 214 2.33 -8.85 -5.49
CA HIS A 214 2.79 -7.76 -4.64
C HIS A 214 2.47 -6.40 -5.23
N GLY A 215 2.09 -5.46 -4.35
CA GLY A 215 2.10 -4.03 -4.60
C GLY A 215 2.98 -3.35 -3.56
N LEU A 216 4.01 -2.64 -4.01
CA LEU A 216 4.99 -1.99 -3.14
C LEU A 216 4.98 -0.49 -3.39
N TYR A 217 4.69 0.31 -2.38
CA TYR A 217 4.84 1.76 -2.46
C TYR A 217 5.99 2.22 -1.57
N VAL A 218 6.99 2.87 -2.16
CA VAL A 218 8.17 3.33 -1.42
C VAL A 218 7.80 4.53 -0.56
N LEU A 219 7.86 4.34 0.76
CA LEU A 219 7.56 5.36 1.77
C LEU A 219 8.77 6.27 2.02
N GLU A 220 9.98 5.70 2.02
CA GLU A 220 11.20 6.39 2.41
C GLU A 220 12.44 5.77 1.76
N GLY A 221 13.43 6.61 1.48
CA GLY A 221 14.73 6.16 0.98
C GLY A 221 14.75 5.76 -0.48
N LYS A 222 15.74 4.97 -0.84
CA LYS A 222 15.93 4.44 -2.19
C LYS A 222 16.65 3.10 -2.18
N ALA A 223 16.45 2.33 -3.24
CA ALA A 223 17.06 1.02 -3.42
C ALA A 223 17.30 0.73 -4.91
N VAL A 224 18.09 -0.28 -5.15
CA VAL A 224 18.15 -0.97 -6.43
C VAL A 224 17.48 -2.34 -6.26
N TYR A 225 16.48 -2.59 -7.06
CA TYR A 225 15.83 -3.90 -7.16
C TYR A 225 16.33 -4.66 -8.37
N LYS A 226 16.58 -5.95 -8.19
CA LYS A 226 16.53 -6.88 -9.31
C LYS A 226 15.09 -7.37 -9.42
N LEU A 227 14.45 -7.12 -10.55
CA LEU A 227 13.10 -7.57 -10.88
C LEU A 227 13.14 -8.37 -12.16
N ASN A 228 12.81 -9.68 -12.08
CA ASN A 228 13.01 -10.62 -13.17
C ASN A 228 14.47 -10.59 -13.65
N GLN A 229 14.76 -10.10 -14.85
CA GLN A 229 16.12 -9.99 -15.39
C GLN A 229 16.69 -8.57 -15.30
N ASP A 230 15.91 -7.60 -14.88
CA ASP A 230 16.25 -6.19 -14.93
C ASP A 230 16.72 -5.66 -13.57
N TRP A 231 17.55 -4.62 -13.62
CA TRP A 231 17.95 -3.83 -12.48
C TRP A 231 17.25 -2.48 -12.54
N VAL A 232 16.48 -2.16 -11.53
CA VAL A 232 15.69 -0.92 -11.47
C VAL A 232 16.00 -0.14 -10.22
N GLU A 233 16.22 1.17 -10.37
CA GLU A 233 16.33 2.07 -9.23
C GLU A 233 14.93 2.52 -8.82
N VAL A 234 14.66 2.52 -7.52
CA VAL A 234 13.42 2.99 -6.91
C VAL A 234 13.69 3.93 -5.75
N GLU A 235 12.82 4.91 -5.58
CA GLU A 235 12.93 5.90 -4.51
C GLU A 235 11.56 6.26 -3.92
N ALA A 236 11.57 6.98 -2.80
CA ALA A 236 10.34 7.42 -2.13
C ALA A 236 9.34 8.06 -3.10
N GLY A 237 8.11 7.54 -3.10
CA GLY A 237 7.03 7.94 -3.99
C GLY A 237 6.85 7.05 -5.23
N ASP A 238 7.76 6.11 -5.47
CA ASP A 238 7.60 5.13 -6.56
C ASP A 238 6.67 3.99 -6.12
N PHE A 239 5.96 3.42 -7.08
CA PHE A 239 5.15 2.22 -6.90
C PHE A 239 5.69 1.10 -7.79
N MET A 240 5.76 -0.10 -7.25
CA MET A 240 6.08 -1.32 -7.96
C MET A 240 4.93 -2.30 -7.84
N TRP A 241 4.64 -2.98 -8.94
CA TRP A 241 3.82 -4.17 -8.95
C TRP A 241 4.67 -5.36 -9.37
N LEU A 242 4.56 -6.47 -8.66
CA LEU A 242 5.22 -7.73 -8.98
C LEU A 242 4.15 -8.82 -9.13
N ARG A 243 4.18 -9.48 -10.25
CA ARG A 243 3.39 -10.67 -10.49
C ARG A 243 3.82 -11.79 -9.53
N ALA A 244 2.90 -12.69 -9.20
CA ALA A 244 3.24 -13.95 -8.56
C ALA A 244 4.40 -14.65 -9.31
N PHE A 245 5.37 -15.16 -8.54
CA PHE A 245 6.61 -15.80 -9.03
C PHE A 245 7.62 -14.87 -9.73
N CYS A 246 7.45 -13.55 -9.71
CA CYS A 246 8.48 -12.65 -10.21
C CYS A 246 9.75 -12.79 -9.35
N PRO A 247 10.91 -13.17 -9.92
CA PRO A 247 12.17 -13.18 -9.20
C PRO A 247 12.56 -11.77 -8.76
N GLN A 248 12.96 -11.62 -7.51
CA GLN A 248 13.31 -10.32 -6.93
C GLN A 248 14.47 -10.40 -5.96
N ALA A 249 15.26 -9.35 -5.91
CA ALA A 249 16.26 -9.09 -4.88
C ALA A 249 16.29 -7.58 -4.59
N CYS A 250 16.73 -7.19 -3.38
CA CYS A 250 16.72 -5.79 -2.96
C CYS A 250 18.08 -5.38 -2.39
N TYR A 251 18.53 -4.19 -2.78
CA TYR A 251 19.77 -3.57 -2.30
C TYR A 251 19.46 -2.12 -1.88
N ALA A 252 19.28 -1.88 -0.58
CA ALA A 252 19.02 -0.55 -0.04
C ALA A 252 20.29 0.32 -0.13
N GLY A 253 20.26 1.32 -1.02
CA GLY A 253 21.43 2.09 -1.42
C GLY A 253 21.46 3.54 -0.95
N GLY A 254 20.58 3.95 -0.05
CA GLY A 254 20.52 5.32 0.46
C GLY A 254 21.32 5.54 1.74
N PRO A 255 21.51 6.80 2.17
CA PRO A 255 22.15 7.13 3.43
C PRO A 255 21.26 6.89 4.66
N GLY A 256 19.95 6.74 4.45
CA GLY A 256 18.95 6.44 5.45
C GLY A 256 18.25 5.09 5.17
N PRO A 257 17.28 4.71 6.00
CA PRO A 257 16.52 3.51 5.80
C PRO A 257 15.75 3.53 4.48
N PHE A 258 15.54 2.37 3.91
CA PHE A 258 14.63 2.17 2.79
C PHE A 258 13.37 1.47 3.31
N ARG A 259 12.21 2.09 3.10
CA ARG A 259 10.93 1.60 3.63
C ARG A 259 9.87 1.58 2.55
N TYR A 260 9.06 0.55 2.51
CA TYR A 260 7.90 0.50 1.63
C TYR A 260 6.68 -0.16 2.26
N LEU A 261 5.51 0.30 1.86
CA LEU A 261 4.23 -0.33 2.16
C LEU A 261 4.03 -1.47 1.17
N LEU A 262 3.90 -2.68 1.67
CA LEU A 262 3.78 -3.91 0.91
C LEU A 262 2.37 -4.47 1.01
N TYR A 263 1.64 -4.53 -0.10
CA TYR A 263 0.50 -5.41 -0.27
C TYR A 263 0.98 -6.78 -0.75
N LYS A 264 0.39 -7.82 -0.20
CA LYS A 264 0.43 -9.19 -0.74
C LYS A 264 -0.90 -9.89 -0.49
N ASP A 265 -1.39 -10.64 -1.47
CA ASP A 265 -2.41 -11.64 -1.20
C ASP A 265 -1.80 -12.76 -0.35
N VAL A 266 -2.63 -13.49 0.36
CA VAL A 266 -2.15 -14.56 1.24
C VAL A 266 -2.33 -15.91 0.56
N ASN A 267 -1.25 -16.69 0.51
CA ASN A 267 -1.28 -18.06 0.02
C ASN A 267 -1.99 -18.97 1.02
N ARG A 268 -3.33 -18.91 1.04
CA ARG A 268 -4.16 -19.87 1.75
C ARG A 268 -4.40 -21.08 0.86
N HIS A 269 -4.75 -22.21 1.48
CA HIS A 269 -5.16 -23.39 0.72
C HIS A 269 -6.37 -23.06 -0.16
N MET A 270 -6.16 -23.05 -1.46
CA MET A 270 -7.20 -22.71 -2.44
C MET A 270 -7.89 -23.96 -2.94
N PRO A 271 -9.22 -23.94 -3.17
CA PRO A 271 -9.91 -25.06 -3.83
C PRO A 271 -9.35 -25.24 -5.25
N LEU A 272 -9.17 -26.49 -5.65
CA LEU A 272 -8.62 -26.86 -6.97
C LEU A 272 -9.71 -26.95 -8.08
N GLY A 273 -10.91 -26.51 -7.80
CA GLY A 273 -12.01 -26.46 -8.76
C GLY A 273 -12.53 -25.02 -8.90
N LEU A 274 -12.77 -24.59 -10.13
CA LEU A 274 -13.49 -23.37 -10.44
C LEU A 274 -14.95 -23.68 -10.69
#